data_1e0f2bc2d15a1d7de4ef348a5a32f465
#
_entry.id   1e0f2bc2d15a1d7de4ef348a5a32f465
#
_cell.length_a   1.000
_cell.length_b   1.000
_cell.length_c   1.000
_cell.angle_alpha   90.00
_cell.angle_beta   90.00
_cell.angle_gamma   90.00
#
_symmetry.space_group_name_H-M   'P 1'
#
loop_
_entity.id
_entity.type
_entity.pdbx_description
1 polymer ?
#
loop_
_entity_poly.entity_id
_entity_poly.type
_entity_poly.pdbx_seq_one_letter_code
_entity_poly.pdbx_strand_id
1 'polypeptide(L)'
;MVFPRCFLFAAILLTASTVSARAVDEIQVYNAEIAKVGQWTFQLHNNYAFIGRKEPDFPGGLIPNHALNGTGEWAWGITDWWEMGFYTPYAVDQELTPYSNAAKIRQLFVIPNAAEREFFYGVNFELSYAMPQFSETRWNMEIRPIVGWRKGDYEFIINPIVDLGFGQSGGAEFVPAARFARKLGENLAVGVEYYTDLGPLQSWLPFNEQQHNIYAVVDFKIGRFDVNAGVGYGLTPGSDRLMYKMIIGTDLTEGASDKSSEGSKTLRRPDSRLSGSSRPLVAYPSEFR
;
A
#
# COMPACT_ATOMS: atom_id res chain seq x y z
N MET A 1 2.89 -46.35 -59.39
CA MET A 1 3.21 -46.15 -57.99
C MET A 1 2.96 -44.70 -57.63
N VAL A 2 1.84 -44.39 -56.92
CA VAL A 2 1.45 -43.05 -56.54
C VAL A 2 1.61 -42.96 -55.03
N PHE A 3 2.53 -42.07 -54.60
CA PHE A 3 2.73 -41.79 -53.18
C PHE A 3 1.72 -40.78 -52.70
N PRO A 4 0.98 -40.98 -51.58
CA PRO A 4 0.13 -39.97 -50.99
C PRO A 4 0.96 -38.96 -50.18
N ARG A 5 0.80 -37.65 -50.49
CA ARG A 5 1.35 -36.55 -49.70
C ARG A 5 0.50 -36.42 -48.43
N CYS A 6 1.04 -36.80 -47.27
CA CYS A 6 0.49 -36.44 -45.97
C CYS A 6 0.76 -34.95 -45.69
N PHE A 7 -0.30 -34.14 -45.68
CA PHE A 7 -0.28 -32.79 -45.14
C PHE A 7 -0.41 -32.88 -43.60
N LEU A 8 0.68 -32.57 -42.92
CA LEU A 8 0.65 -32.37 -41.46
C LEU A 8 0.12 -30.96 -41.21
N PHE A 9 -1.14 -30.85 -40.76
CA PHE A 9 -1.65 -29.63 -40.17
C PHE A 9 -1.09 -29.49 -38.77
N ALA A 10 -0.09 -28.60 -38.58
CA ALA A 10 0.32 -28.16 -37.27
C ALA A 10 -0.74 -27.19 -36.74
N ALA A 11 -1.61 -27.64 -35.85
CA ALA A 11 -2.49 -26.80 -35.08
C ALA A 11 -1.61 -26.00 -34.08
N ILE A 12 -1.38 -24.73 -34.36
CA ILE A 12 -0.82 -23.78 -33.39
C ILE A 12 -1.95 -23.54 -32.37
N LEU A 13 -1.88 -24.20 -31.22
CA LEU A 13 -2.65 -23.78 -30.04
C LEU A 13 -2.07 -22.44 -29.61
N LEU A 14 -2.75 -21.33 -29.97
CA LEU A 14 -2.62 -20.09 -29.23
C LEU A 14 -3.20 -20.35 -27.84
N THR A 15 -2.33 -20.60 -26.86
CA THR A 15 -2.69 -20.46 -25.47
C THR A 15 -2.86 -18.97 -25.21
N ALA A 16 -4.11 -18.48 -25.21
CA ALA A 16 -4.40 -17.18 -24.66
C ALA A 16 -3.98 -17.22 -23.18
N SER A 17 -2.88 -16.54 -22.88
CA SER A 17 -2.50 -16.28 -21.49
C SER A 17 -3.57 -15.33 -20.94
N THR A 18 -4.45 -15.85 -20.08
CA THR A 18 -5.41 -15.02 -19.38
C THR A 18 -4.64 -14.18 -18.37
N VAL A 19 -4.58 -12.89 -18.60
CA VAL A 19 -4.05 -11.90 -17.67
C VAL A 19 -5.12 -11.71 -16.61
N SER A 20 -4.80 -12.02 -15.36
CA SER A 20 -5.72 -11.79 -14.24
C SER A 20 -5.58 -10.34 -13.80
N ALA A 21 -6.27 -9.43 -14.45
CA ALA A 21 -6.30 -8.04 -14.04
C ALA A 21 -7.28 -7.85 -12.87
N ARG A 22 -6.90 -7.02 -11.91
CA ARG A 22 -7.69 -6.67 -10.72
C ARG A 22 -8.11 -5.21 -10.80
N ALA A 23 -9.37 -4.93 -10.41
CA ALA A 23 -9.77 -3.56 -10.13
C ALA A 23 -8.92 -3.02 -8.97
N VAL A 24 -8.20 -1.92 -9.22
CA VAL A 24 -7.28 -1.32 -8.24
C VAL A 24 -8.10 -0.59 -7.18
N ASP A 25 -8.33 -1.22 -6.04
CA ASP A 25 -8.99 -0.62 -4.87
C ASP A 25 -8.02 0.21 -4.00
N GLU A 26 -6.72 -0.04 -4.13
CA GLU A 26 -5.68 0.59 -3.35
C GLU A 26 -4.48 0.95 -4.23
N ILE A 27 -4.05 2.22 -4.21
CA ILE A 27 -2.82 2.70 -4.83
C ILE A 27 -1.93 3.26 -3.72
N GLN A 28 -1.04 2.42 -3.17
CA GLN A 28 -0.18 2.77 -2.05
C GLN A 28 1.18 2.06 -2.12
N VAL A 29 2.25 2.78 -1.81
CA VAL A 29 3.56 2.19 -1.49
C VAL A 29 3.65 2.06 0.03
N TYR A 30 3.82 0.83 0.53
CA TYR A 30 3.93 0.55 1.96
C TYR A 30 5.31 0.94 2.47
N ASN A 31 5.33 1.70 3.57
CA ASN A 31 6.52 2.30 4.18
C ASN A 31 6.94 1.65 5.52
N ALA A 32 6.37 0.48 5.84
CA ALA A 32 6.59 -0.27 7.07
C ALA A 32 6.19 0.48 8.37
N GLU A 33 5.35 1.51 8.27
CA GLU A 33 4.69 2.09 9.44
C GLU A 33 3.50 1.23 9.85
N ILE A 34 3.34 1.00 11.16
CA ILE A 34 2.26 0.21 11.75
C ILE A 34 1.61 0.95 12.92
N ALA A 35 0.39 0.61 13.24
CA ALA A 35 -0.31 1.10 14.43
C ALA A 35 0.45 0.69 15.71
N LYS A 36 0.42 1.55 16.72
CA LYS A 36 0.98 1.22 18.05
C LYS A 36 0.25 0.03 18.67
N VAL A 37 0.91 -0.68 19.57
CA VAL A 37 0.33 -1.84 20.25
C VAL A 37 -1.01 -1.48 20.90
N GLY A 38 -2.07 -2.22 20.52
CA GLY A 38 -3.43 -2.01 21.00
C GLY A 38 -4.18 -0.85 20.34
N GLN A 39 -3.56 -0.11 19.42
CA GLN A 39 -4.18 0.97 18.68
C GLN A 39 -4.99 0.43 17.51
N TRP A 40 -6.15 1.04 17.27
CA TRP A 40 -6.92 0.90 16.05
C TRP A 40 -6.74 2.15 15.18
N THR A 41 -6.56 1.93 13.90
CA THR A 41 -6.51 2.99 12.89
C THR A 41 -7.58 2.74 11.83
N PHE A 42 -7.92 3.79 11.10
CA PHE A 42 -8.79 3.72 9.93
C PHE A 42 -8.18 4.50 8.79
N GLN A 43 -8.20 3.94 7.59
CA GLN A 43 -7.84 4.62 6.35
C GLN A 43 -8.97 4.46 5.33
N LEU A 44 -9.25 5.53 4.59
CA LEU A 44 -10.14 5.53 3.45
C LEU A 44 -9.32 5.80 2.19
N HIS A 45 -9.25 4.82 1.31
CA HIS A 45 -8.61 4.92 0.01
C HIS A 45 -9.64 5.27 -1.05
N ASN A 46 -9.30 6.19 -1.96
CA ASN A 46 -10.11 6.53 -3.11
C ASN A 46 -9.21 6.79 -4.32
N ASN A 47 -9.54 6.15 -5.43
CA ASN A 47 -8.84 6.29 -6.70
C ASN A 47 -9.87 6.56 -7.79
N TYR A 48 -9.63 7.53 -8.65
CA TYR A 48 -10.54 7.88 -9.75
C TYR A 48 -9.78 8.01 -11.06
N ALA A 49 -10.26 7.31 -12.10
CA ALA A 49 -9.70 7.38 -13.43
C ALA A 49 -10.44 8.45 -14.27
N PHE A 50 -9.86 9.64 -14.40
CA PHE A 50 -10.41 10.70 -15.27
C PHE A 50 -10.34 10.33 -16.75
N ILE A 51 -9.26 9.65 -17.15
CA ILE A 51 -9.06 9.11 -18.49
C ILE A 51 -8.52 7.71 -18.30
N GLY A 52 -9.42 6.75 -18.21
CA GLY A 52 -9.13 5.33 -18.04
C GLY A 52 -9.23 4.56 -19.37
N ARG A 53 -8.89 3.29 -19.32
CA ARG A 53 -9.14 2.34 -20.39
C ARG A 53 -10.64 2.14 -20.54
N LYS A 54 -11.09 2.01 -21.77
CA LYS A 54 -12.52 1.90 -22.10
C LYS A 54 -13.00 0.45 -22.19
N GLU A 55 -12.08 -0.48 -22.14
CA GLU A 55 -12.34 -1.92 -22.08
C GLU A 55 -11.95 -2.44 -20.70
N PRO A 56 -12.69 -3.42 -20.17
CA PRO A 56 -12.31 -4.06 -18.92
C PRO A 56 -11.06 -4.93 -19.10
N ASP A 57 -10.35 -5.17 -18.02
CA ASP A 57 -9.13 -6.01 -18.03
C ASP A 57 -9.43 -7.48 -18.34
N PHE A 58 -10.64 -7.93 -18.05
CA PHE A 58 -11.11 -9.29 -18.31
C PHE A 58 -12.61 -9.30 -18.60
N PRO A 59 -13.14 -10.34 -19.25
CA PRO A 59 -14.57 -10.42 -19.58
C PRO A 59 -15.47 -10.34 -18.33
N GLY A 60 -16.34 -9.34 -18.29
CA GLY A 60 -17.23 -9.09 -17.15
C GLY A 60 -16.64 -8.25 -16.03
N GLY A 61 -15.40 -7.79 -16.18
CA GLY A 61 -14.74 -6.85 -15.27
C GLY A 61 -15.30 -5.44 -15.36
N LEU A 62 -15.00 -4.60 -14.36
CA LEU A 62 -15.36 -3.18 -14.37
C LEU A 62 -14.50 -2.42 -15.40
N ILE A 63 -15.10 -1.46 -16.07
CA ILE A 63 -14.40 -0.55 -16.99
C ILE A 63 -13.72 0.54 -16.16
N PRO A 64 -12.39 0.74 -16.28
CA PRO A 64 -11.67 1.73 -15.46
C PRO A 64 -12.07 3.19 -15.77
N ASN A 65 -12.46 3.50 -17.01
CA ASN A 65 -12.76 4.86 -17.41
C ASN A 65 -13.90 5.48 -16.61
N HIS A 66 -13.66 6.62 -15.97
CA HIS A 66 -14.59 7.31 -15.07
C HIS A 66 -15.08 6.46 -13.88
N ALA A 67 -14.34 5.44 -13.49
CA ALA A 67 -14.63 4.64 -12.32
C ALA A 67 -13.94 5.22 -11.06
N LEU A 68 -14.68 5.23 -9.96
CA LEU A 68 -14.16 5.43 -8.61
C LEU A 68 -13.97 4.06 -7.98
N ASN A 69 -12.74 3.78 -7.54
CA ASN A 69 -12.44 2.59 -6.74
C ASN A 69 -11.96 3.05 -5.37
N GLY A 70 -12.23 2.26 -4.36
CA GLY A 70 -11.76 2.57 -3.02
C GLY A 70 -11.96 1.43 -2.04
N THR A 71 -11.42 1.65 -0.84
CA THR A 71 -11.60 0.73 0.28
C THR A 71 -11.56 1.46 1.61
N GLY A 72 -12.40 1.03 2.54
CA GLY A 72 -12.21 1.31 3.96
C GLY A 72 -11.29 0.25 4.54
N GLU A 73 -10.24 0.68 5.21
CA GLU A 73 -9.27 -0.16 5.89
C GLU A 73 -9.29 0.11 7.38
N TRP A 74 -9.44 -0.93 8.20
CA TRP A 74 -9.25 -0.90 9.64
C TRP A 74 -8.02 -1.72 9.98
N ALA A 75 -7.10 -1.15 10.75
CA ALA A 75 -5.91 -1.86 11.20
C ALA A 75 -5.78 -1.83 12.72
N TRP A 76 -5.18 -2.87 13.26
CA TRP A 76 -4.94 -3.07 14.69
C TRP A 76 -3.51 -3.49 14.94
N GLY A 77 -2.77 -2.68 15.71
CA GLY A 77 -1.42 -3.00 16.17
C GLY A 77 -1.44 -4.09 17.23
N ILE A 78 -0.94 -5.28 16.90
CA ILE A 78 -0.91 -6.44 17.81
C ILE A 78 0.36 -6.41 18.64
N THR A 79 1.51 -6.17 17.98
CA THR A 79 2.82 -5.98 18.61
C THR A 79 3.53 -4.79 17.95
N ASP A 80 4.76 -4.48 18.36
CA ASP A 80 5.60 -3.46 17.73
C ASP A 80 6.20 -3.88 16.37
N TRP A 81 5.87 -5.09 15.91
CA TRP A 81 6.33 -5.67 14.64
C TRP A 81 5.21 -6.36 13.83
N TRP A 82 3.98 -6.42 14.34
CA TRP A 82 2.85 -7.09 13.70
C TRP A 82 1.58 -6.27 13.82
N GLU A 83 0.95 -6.04 12.66
CA GLU A 83 -0.34 -5.39 12.52
C GLU A 83 -1.27 -6.26 11.69
N MET A 84 -2.54 -6.33 12.06
CA MET A 84 -3.60 -6.97 11.31
C MET A 84 -4.55 -5.91 10.73
N GLY A 85 -4.92 -6.07 9.46
CA GLY A 85 -5.88 -5.20 8.77
C GLY A 85 -7.08 -5.96 8.21
N PHE A 86 -8.18 -5.22 8.05
CA PHE A 86 -9.40 -5.66 7.40
C PHE A 86 -9.88 -4.60 6.44
N TYR A 87 -10.30 -5.00 5.22
CA TYR A 87 -10.70 -4.10 4.15
C TYR A 87 -12.10 -4.39 3.65
N THR A 88 -12.79 -3.31 3.25
CA THR A 88 -14.10 -3.35 2.57
C THR A 88 -14.01 -2.61 1.24
N PRO A 89 -13.51 -3.26 0.17
CA PRO A 89 -13.37 -2.61 -1.12
C PRO A 89 -14.72 -2.34 -1.79
N TYR A 90 -14.77 -1.26 -2.59
CA TYR A 90 -15.93 -0.87 -3.37
C TYR A 90 -15.51 -0.20 -4.68
N ALA A 91 -16.45 -0.12 -5.61
CA ALA A 91 -16.31 0.67 -6.83
C ALA A 91 -17.62 1.37 -7.19
N VAL A 92 -17.51 2.46 -7.93
CA VAL A 92 -18.64 3.12 -8.59
C VAL A 92 -18.23 3.33 -10.05
N ASP A 93 -18.99 2.77 -10.98
CA ASP A 93 -18.69 2.86 -12.41
C ASP A 93 -19.08 4.23 -13.02
N GLN A 94 -18.83 4.41 -14.32
CA GLN A 94 -19.16 5.62 -15.05
C GLN A 94 -20.67 5.94 -15.11
N GLU A 95 -21.54 4.94 -14.88
CA GLU A 95 -22.99 5.09 -14.83
C GLU A 95 -23.50 5.37 -13.42
N LEU A 96 -22.57 5.58 -12.47
CA LEU A 96 -22.81 5.77 -11.04
C LEU A 96 -23.42 4.53 -10.35
N THR A 97 -23.21 3.35 -10.91
CA THR A 97 -23.63 2.10 -10.30
C THR A 97 -22.61 1.70 -9.21
N PRO A 98 -23.05 1.55 -7.95
CA PRO A 98 -22.17 1.11 -6.89
C PRO A 98 -22.00 -0.40 -6.90
N TYR A 99 -20.76 -0.86 -6.70
CA TYR A 99 -20.38 -2.26 -6.52
C TYR A 99 -19.66 -2.42 -5.19
N SER A 100 -20.06 -3.41 -4.42
CA SER A 100 -19.32 -3.84 -3.25
C SER A 100 -18.51 -5.09 -3.60
N ASN A 101 -17.22 -5.04 -3.35
CA ASN A 101 -16.40 -6.24 -3.37
C ASN A 101 -16.61 -7.01 -2.07
N ALA A 102 -16.05 -8.23 -1.97
CA ALA A 102 -16.13 -8.98 -0.71
C ALA A 102 -15.21 -8.34 0.37
N ALA A 103 -14.23 -9.04 0.87
CA ALA A 103 -13.37 -8.53 1.92
C ALA A 103 -11.93 -8.97 1.70
N LYS A 104 -10.99 -8.21 2.29
CA LYS A 104 -9.60 -8.62 2.42
C LYS A 104 -9.20 -8.62 3.89
N ILE A 105 -8.28 -9.51 4.23
CA ILE A 105 -7.56 -9.50 5.50
C ILE A 105 -6.07 -9.34 5.22
N ARG A 106 -5.41 -8.54 6.06
CA ARG A 106 -4.00 -8.21 5.94
C ARG A 106 -3.24 -8.65 7.18
N GLN A 107 -2.01 -9.13 6.95
CA GLN A 107 -1.02 -9.39 7.99
C GLN A 107 0.28 -8.68 7.61
N LEU A 108 0.59 -7.61 8.31
CA LEU A 108 1.80 -6.80 8.08
C LEU A 108 2.82 -7.08 9.18
N PHE A 109 3.99 -7.52 8.77
CA PHE A 109 5.14 -7.78 9.64
C PHE A 109 6.28 -6.84 9.28
N VAL A 110 6.81 -6.13 10.26
CA VAL A 110 7.89 -5.16 10.05
C VAL A 110 9.00 -5.34 11.09
N ILE A 111 10.18 -4.82 10.78
CA ILE A 111 11.22 -4.72 11.81
C ILE A 111 10.74 -3.77 12.93
N PRO A 112 10.93 -4.10 14.23
CA PRO A 112 10.52 -3.21 15.32
C PRO A 112 11.10 -1.79 15.16
N ASN A 113 10.29 -0.77 15.45
CA ASN A 113 10.62 0.65 15.28
C ASN A 113 11.02 1.02 13.85
N ALA A 114 10.39 0.42 12.83
CA ALA A 114 10.69 0.68 11.43
C ALA A 114 10.59 2.18 11.06
N ALA A 115 9.65 2.91 11.64
CA ALA A 115 9.46 4.34 11.42
C ALA A 115 10.67 5.22 11.84
N GLU A 116 11.47 4.76 12.80
CA GLU A 116 12.63 5.48 13.37
C GLU A 116 13.96 5.06 12.72
N ARG A 117 13.95 4.02 11.86
CA ARG A 117 15.18 3.46 11.27
C ARG A 117 15.54 4.14 9.96
N GLU A 118 16.83 4.31 9.72
CA GLU A 118 17.33 4.70 8.39
C GLU A 118 17.09 3.60 7.35
N PHE A 119 17.35 2.35 7.68
CA PHE A 119 17.05 1.18 6.87
C PHE A 119 15.94 0.38 7.54
N PHE A 120 14.88 0.10 6.79
CA PHE A 120 13.75 -0.66 7.27
C PHE A 120 13.27 -1.67 6.24
N TYR A 121 12.61 -2.71 6.74
CA TYR A 121 12.02 -3.74 5.92
C TYR A 121 10.81 -4.37 6.60
N GLY A 122 10.02 -5.03 5.80
CA GLY A 122 8.84 -5.76 6.25
C GLY A 122 8.28 -6.63 5.15
N VAL A 123 7.18 -7.29 5.44
CA VAL A 123 6.39 -8.03 4.45
C VAL A 123 4.91 -7.95 4.81
N ASN A 124 4.10 -7.67 3.81
CA ASN A 124 2.65 -7.67 3.90
C ASN A 124 2.08 -8.87 3.15
N PHE A 125 1.07 -9.50 3.74
CA PHE A 125 0.27 -10.56 3.14
C PHE A 125 -1.19 -10.14 3.15
N GLU A 126 -1.84 -10.13 2.00
CA GLU A 126 -3.27 -9.87 1.88
C GLU A 126 -3.98 -11.07 1.27
N LEU A 127 -4.94 -11.62 1.98
CA LEU A 127 -5.84 -12.64 1.46
C LEU A 127 -7.19 -11.99 1.17
N SER A 128 -7.67 -12.14 -0.06
CA SER A 128 -8.94 -11.56 -0.49
C SER A 128 -9.87 -12.59 -1.12
N TYR A 129 -11.16 -12.41 -0.88
CA TYR A 129 -12.22 -13.03 -1.65
C TYR A 129 -12.85 -11.95 -2.54
N ALA A 130 -12.84 -12.16 -3.86
CA ALA A 130 -13.28 -11.14 -4.82
C ALA A 130 -14.61 -11.51 -5.50
N MET A 131 -15.43 -10.48 -5.73
CA MET A 131 -16.62 -10.61 -6.57
C MET A 131 -16.23 -10.64 -8.06
N PRO A 132 -17.08 -11.22 -8.98
CA PRO A 132 -16.71 -11.44 -10.38
C PRO A 132 -16.32 -10.18 -11.15
N GLN A 133 -16.84 -9.03 -10.75
CA GLN A 133 -16.55 -7.75 -11.41
C GLN A 133 -15.15 -7.21 -11.06
N PHE A 134 -14.55 -7.70 -9.97
CA PHE A 134 -13.29 -7.21 -9.45
C PHE A 134 -12.10 -8.13 -9.76
N SER A 135 -12.33 -9.40 -10.04
CA SER A 135 -11.28 -10.36 -10.37
C SER A 135 -11.83 -11.59 -11.08
N GLU A 136 -11.08 -12.15 -12.01
CA GLU A 136 -11.38 -13.45 -12.62
C GLU A 136 -11.32 -14.62 -11.60
N THR A 137 -10.48 -14.46 -10.57
CA THR A 137 -10.31 -15.43 -9.50
C THR A 137 -11.03 -15.00 -8.24
N ARG A 138 -11.69 -15.93 -7.57
CA ARG A 138 -12.42 -15.66 -6.32
C ARG A 138 -11.50 -15.45 -5.14
N TRP A 139 -10.49 -16.27 -5.04
CA TRP A 139 -9.49 -16.17 -3.99
C TRP A 139 -8.20 -15.63 -4.57
N ASN A 140 -7.66 -14.62 -3.91
CA ASN A 140 -6.43 -13.98 -4.31
C ASN A 140 -5.57 -13.74 -3.07
N MET A 141 -4.26 -13.71 -3.26
CA MET A 141 -3.29 -13.37 -2.23
C MET A 141 -2.26 -12.41 -2.82
N GLU A 142 -1.98 -11.34 -2.11
CA GLU A 142 -0.84 -10.47 -2.39
C GLU A 142 0.27 -10.76 -1.39
N ILE A 143 1.51 -10.81 -1.89
CA ILE A 143 2.72 -10.84 -1.09
C ILE A 143 3.50 -9.58 -1.46
N ARG A 144 3.65 -8.65 -0.48
CA ARG A 144 4.29 -7.35 -0.68
C ARG A 144 5.48 -7.19 0.26
N PRO A 145 6.69 -7.58 -0.14
CA PRO A 145 7.90 -7.20 0.59
C PRO A 145 8.05 -5.68 0.60
N ILE A 146 8.63 -5.17 1.67
CA ILE A 146 8.89 -3.75 1.87
C ILE A 146 10.37 -3.59 2.14
N VAL A 147 11.05 -2.75 1.38
CA VAL A 147 12.45 -2.39 1.62
C VAL A 147 12.58 -0.89 1.44
N GLY A 148 13.08 -0.20 2.46
CA GLY A 148 13.17 1.25 2.41
C GLY A 148 14.39 1.83 3.14
N TRP A 149 14.72 3.06 2.75
CA TRP A 149 15.80 3.87 3.33
C TRP A 149 15.29 5.28 3.58
N ARG A 150 15.59 5.80 4.78
CA ARG A 150 15.39 7.19 5.19
C ARG A 150 16.74 7.80 5.49
N LYS A 151 17.07 8.93 4.87
CA LYS A 151 18.29 9.66 5.15
C LYS A 151 18.05 11.17 5.10
N GLY A 152 18.15 11.82 6.25
CA GLY A 152 17.75 13.21 6.39
C GLY A 152 16.27 13.39 6.02
N ASP A 153 16.00 14.29 5.09
CA ASP A 153 14.64 14.55 4.62
C ASP A 153 14.16 13.60 3.51
N TYR A 154 15.01 12.70 3.04
CA TYR A 154 14.70 11.84 1.90
C TYR A 154 14.28 10.44 2.32
N GLU A 155 13.30 9.90 1.62
CA GLU A 155 12.82 8.53 1.75
C GLU A 155 12.79 7.85 0.39
N PHE A 156 13.27 6.60 0.33
CA PHE A 156 13.18 5.73 -0.84
C PHE A 156 12.65 4.36 -0.42
N ILE A 157 11.64 3.87 -1.13
CA ILE A 157 10.97 2.60 -0.83
C ILE A 157 10.77 1.81 -2.10
N ILE A 158 10.91 0.48 -2.00
CA ILE A 158 10.55 -0.48 -3.04
C ILE A 158 9.65 -1.54 -2.41
N ASN A 159 8.54 -1.85 -3.08
CA ASN A 159 7.67 -2.98 -2.81
C ASN A 159 7.68 -3.92 -4.02
N PRO A 160 8.48 -4.99 -4.05
CA PRO A 160 8.45 -6.01 -5.11
C PRO A 160 7.26 -6.95 -4.87
N ILE A 161 6.09 -6.57 -5.37
CA ILE A 161 4.81 -7.22 -5.11
C ILE A 161 4.62 -8.41 -6.05
N VAL A 162 4.09 -9.50 -5.51
CA VAL A 162 3.61 -10.66 -6.27
C VAL A 162 2.15 -10.88 -5.91
N ASP A 163 1.29 -10.83 -6.92
CA ASP A 163 -0.12 -11.17 -6.84
C ASP A 163 -0.36 -12.60 -7.27
N LEU A 164 -1.15 -13.34 -6.49
CA LEU A 164 -1.50 -14.72 -6.71
C LEU A 164 -3.01 -14.86 -6.86
N GLY A 165 -3.48 -15.36 -8.00
CA GLY A 165 -4.85 -15.79 -8.19
C GLY A 165 -4.96 -17.31 -8.02
N PHE A 166 -6.01 -17.80 -7.35
CA PHE A 166 -6.22 -19.23 -7.14
C PHE A 166 -7.38 -19.74 -7.98
N GLY A 167 -7.22 -20.91 -8.58
CA GLY A 167 -8.21 -21.57 -9.43
C GLY A 167 -7.73 -21.75 -10.88
N GLN A 168 -8.66 -22.06 -11.78
CA GLN A 168 -8.33 -22.38 -13.18
C GLN A 168 -7.78 -21.18 -13.97
N SER A 169 -8.29 -19.99 -13.69
CA SER A 169 -7.80 -18.73 -14.28
C SER A 169 -6.70 -18.07 -13.42
N GLY A 170 -6.23 -18.75 -12.39
CA GLY A 170 -5.25 -18.21 -11.47
C GLY A 170 -3.82 -18.23 -12.02
N GLY A 171 -2.99 -17.35 -11.48
CA GLY A 171 -1.58 -17.22 -11.85
C GLY A 171 -0.83 -16.40 -10.83
N ALA A 172 0.46 -16.20 -11.07
CA ALA A 172 1.32 -15.29 -10.32
C ALA A 172 1.71 -14.12 -11.22
N GLU A 173 1.47 -12.89 -10.77
CA GLU A 173 1.78 -11.65 -11.47
C GLU A 173 2.81 -10.83 -10.70
N PHE A 174 3.65 -10.08 -11.40
CA PHE A 174 4.65 -9.22 -10.79
C PHE A 174 4.27 -7.76 -10.97
N VAL A 175 3.92 -7.11 -9.85
CA VAL A 175 3.33 -5.76 -9.83
C VAL A 175 4.10 -4.80 -8.91
N PRO A 176 5.43 -4.62 -9.13
CA PRO A 176 6.26 -3.84 -8.23
C PRO A 176 5.87 -2.36 -8.17
N ALA A 177 6.07 -1.77 -6.99
CA ALA A 177 5.87 -0.35 -6.75
C ALA A 177 7.10 0.25 -6.07
N ALA A 178 7.32 1.56 -6.28
CA ALA A 178 8.39 2.31 -5.66
C ALA A 178 7.96 3.74 -5.32
N ARG A 179 8.62 4.32 -4.31
CA ARG A 179 8.39 5.70 -3.87
C ARG A 179 9.72 6.39 -3.60
N PHE A 180 9.81 7.65 -4.04
CA PHE A 180 10.84 8.58 -3.61
C PHE A 180 10.16 9.85 -3.09
N ALA A 181 10.44 10.24 -1.86
CA ALA A 181 9.82 11.39 -1.23
C ALA A 181 10.83 12.26 -0.51
N ARG A 182 10.47 13.54 -0.32
CA ARG A 182 11.21 14.50 0.48
C ARG A 182 10.30 15.18 1.48
N LYS A 183 10.68 15.15 2.74
CA LYS A 183 10.04 15.95 3.81
C LYS A 183 10.38 17.43 3.61
N LEU A 184 9.37 18.29 3.64
CA LEU A 184 9.50 19.76 3.56
C LEU A 184 9.23 20.42 4.92
N GLY A 185 9.01 19.63 5.95
CA GLY A 185 8.71 20.03 7.32
C GLY A 185 8.13 18.86 8.11
N GLU A 186 7.60 19.14 9.30
CA GLU A 186 7.05 18.10 10.18
C GLU A 186 5.78 17.44 9.63
N ASN A 187 4.96 18.22 8.90
CA ASN A 187 3.63 17.82 8.47
C ASN A 187 3.45 17.84 6.94
N LEU A 188 4.54 17.90 6.18
CA LEU A 188 4.48 17.99 4.73
C LEU A 188 5.61 17.22 4.09
N ALA A 189 5.30 16.34 3.15
CA ALA A 189 6.26 15.77 2.23
C ALA A 189 5.71 15.79 0.79
N VAL A 190 6.61 15.80 -0.17
CA VAL A 190 6.28 15.65 -1.59
C VAL A 190 7.08 14.49 -2.17
N GLY A 191 6.51 13.80 -3.14
CA GLY A 191 7.17 12.63 -3.69
C GLY A 191 6.69 12.25 -5.08
N VAL A 192 7.36 11.23 -5.57
CA VAL A 192 6.97 10.51 -6.79
C VAL A 192 6.79 9.05 -6.41
N GLU A 193 5.68 8.48 -6.87
CA GLU A 193 5.40 7.06 -6.75
C GLU A 193 5.30 6.45 -8.15
N TYR A 194 5.77 5.22 -8.28
CA TYR A 194 5.76 4.48 -9.52
C TYR A 194 5.17 3.10 -9.29
N TYR A 195 4.18 2.76 -10.08
CA TYR A 195 3.45 1.49 -10.01
C TYR A 195 3.51 0.81 -11.36
N THR A 196 3.72 -0.50 -11.33
CA THR A 196 3.75 -1.30 -12.55
C THR A 196 2.89 -2.54 -12.41
N ASP A 197 2.42 -3.05 -13.53
CA ASP A 197 1.95 -4.41 -13.71
C ASP A 197 2.70 -4.97 -14.93
N LEU A 198 3.62 -5.88 -14.68
CA LEU A 198 4.43 -6.51 -15.72
C LEU A 198 3.75 -7.78 -16.29
N GLY A 199 2.64 -8.18 -15.68
CA GLY A 199 1.91 -9.40 -16.01
C GLY A 199 2.51 -10.66 -15.38
N PRO A 200 2.25 -11.83 -15.97
CA PRO A 200 2.61 -13.11 -15.39
C PRO A 200 4.11 -13.22 -15.07
N LEU A 201 4.42 -13.66 -13.84
CA LEU A 201 5.79 -13.74 -13.31
C LEU A 201 6.74 -14.59 -14.20
N GLN A 202 6.19 -15.60 -14.90
CA GLN A 202 6.96 -16.50 -15.76
C GLN A 202 7.14 -15.98 -17.19
N SER A 203 6.29 -15.03 -17.63
CA SER A 203 6.28 -14.51 -19.00
C SER A 203 5.68 -13.12 -19.01
N TRP A 204 6.49 -12.12 -18.77
CA TRP A 204 6.02 -10.74 -18.75
C TRP A 204 5.33 -10.35 -20.06
N LEU A 205 4.33 -9.49 -19.93
CA LEU A 205 3.62 -8.93 -21.07
C LEU A 205 4.57 -8.11 -21.98
N PRO A 206 4.25 -7.95 -23.27
CA PRO A 206 4.88 -6.93 -24.09
C PRO A 206 4.77 -5.54 -23.46
N PHE A 207 5.77 -4.70 -23.57
CA PHE A 207 5.86 -3.42 -22.90
C PHE A 207 4.62 -2.52 -23.11
N ASN A 208 4.01 -2.57 -24.29
CA ASN A 208 2.80 -1.79 -24.60
C ASN A 208 1.53 -2.31 -23.90
N GLU A 209 1.56 -3.54 -23.40
CA GLU A 209 0.45 -4.18 -22.65
C GLU A 209 0.66 -4.09 -21.13
N GLN A 210 1.92 -3.88 -20.69
CA GLN A 210 2.22 -3.64 -19.29
C GLN A 210 1.61 -2.33 -18.80
N GLN A 211 1.25 -2.25 -17.53
CA GLN A 211 0.87 -1.00 -16.89
C GLN A 211 2.09 -0.35 -16.25
N HIS A 212 2.30 0.92 -16.54
CA HIS A 212 3.34 1.76 -15.97
C HIS A 212 2.74 3.12 -15.63
N ASN A 213 2.61 3.42 -14.34
CA ASN A 213 1.97 4.63 -13.85
C ASN A 213 2.94 5.40 -12.96
N ILE A 214 3.07 6.69 -13.19
CA ILE A 214 3.85 7.60 -12.35
C ILE A 214 2.92 8.62 -11.70
N TYR A 215 3.07 8.82 -10.39
CA TYR A 215 2.27 9.76 -9.60
C TYR A 215 3.15 10.83 -8.99
N ALA A 216 2.74 12.08 -9.10
CA ALA A 216 3.19 13.15 -8.21
C ALA A 216 2.30 13.13 -6.97
N VAL A 217 2.91 13.01 -5.80
CA VAL A 217 2.18 12.84 -4.54
C VAL A 217 2.59 13.87 -3.50
N VAL A 218 1.66 14.18 -2.61
CA VAL A 218 1.86 15.00 -1.44
C VAL A 218 1.30 14.28 -0.21
N ASP A 219 2.09 14.24 0.86
CA ASP A 219 1.65 13.82 2.19
C ASP A 219 1.55 15.03 3.08
N PHE A 220 0.45 15.15 3.77
CA PHE A 220 0.26 16.24 4.72
C PHE A 220 -0.69 15.84 5.85
N LYS A 221 -0.61 16.61 6.95
CA LYS A 221 -1.44 16.39 8.13
C LYS A 221 -2.42 17.53 8.31
N ILE A 222 -3.72 17.22 8.48
CA ILE A 222 -4.77 18.18 8.80
C ILE A 222 -5.46 17.75 10.08
N GLY A 223 -5.17 18.47 11.17
CA GLY A 223 -5.67 18.11 12.49
C GLY A 223 -5.23 16.69 12.89
N ARG A 224 -6.17 15.78 13.04
CA ARG A 224 -5.91 14.36 13.37
C ARG A 224 -5.76 13.45 12.13
N PHE A 225 -5.95 13.98 10.93
CA PHE A 225 -5.95 13.21 9.70
C PHE A 225 -4.59 13.28 9.02
N ASP A 226 -4.06 12.13 8.65
CA ASP A 226 -2.95 11.97 7.73
C ASP A 226 -3.52 11.79 6.32
N VAL A 227 -3.02 12.56 5.36
CA VAL A 227 -3.51 12.54 3.98
C VAL A 227 -2.35 12.31 3.04
N ASN A 228 -2.48 11.31 2.16
CA ASN A 228 -1.67 11.14 0.96
C ASN A 228 -2.57 11.39 -0.24
N ALA A 229 -2.20 12.30 -1.13
CA ALA A 229 -2.95 12.59 -2.34
C ALA A 229 -2.02 12.72 -3.53
N GLY A 230 -2.48 12.32 -4.71
CA GLY A 230 -1.64 12.37 -5.90
C GLY A 230 -2.41 12.35 -7.21
N VAL A 231 -1.74 12.82 -8.26
CA VAL A 231 -2.17 12.73 -9.65
C VAL A 231 -1.20 11.85 -10.42
N GLY A 232 -1.74 10.86 -11.10
CA GLY A 232 -0.99 9.85 -11.83
C GLY A 232 -1.18 9.93 -13.33
N TYR A 233 -0.15 9.57 -14.06
CA TYR A 233 -0.14 9.49 -15.51
C TYR A 233 0.38 8.13 -15.98
N GLY A 234 -0.40 7.49 -16.86
CA GLY A 234 -0.05 6.23 -17.48
C GLY A 234 0.92 6.42 -18.66
N LEU A 235 2.05 5.72 -18.60
CA LEU A 235 3.14 5.84 -19.56
C LEU A 235 2.97 4.92 -20.77
N THR A 236 2.16 3.87 -20.66
CA THR A 236 1.94 2.85 -21.69
C THR A 236 0.47 2.80 -22.14
N PRO A 237 0.17 2.23 -23.31
CA PRO A 237 -1.21 2.01 -23.73
C PRO A 237 -2.00 1.09 -22.78
N GLY A 238 -1.35 0.15 -22.10
CA GLY A 238 -1.97 -0.72 -21.08
C GLY A 238 -2.35 -0.01 -19.78
N SER A 239 -1.91 1.25 -19.59
CA SER A 239 -2.20 2.04 -18.39
C SER A 239 -3.40 2.95 -18.55
N ASP A 240 -4.08 3.26 -17.44
CA ASP A 240 -5.01 4.39 -17.36
C ASP A 240 -4.24 5.71 -17.46
N ARG A 241 -4.73 6.65 -18.31
CA ARG A 241 -3.95 7.83 -18.72
C ARG A 241 -3.89 8.95 -17.70
N LEU A 242 -4.97 9.18 -16.96
CA LEU A 242 -5.03 10.24 -15.95
C LEU A 242 -5.83 9.75 -14.76
N MET A 243 -5.16 9.64 -13.63
CA MET A 243 -5.74 9.13 -12.40
C MET A 243 -5.52 10.09 -11.25
N TYR A 244 -6.40 10.05 -10.28
CA TYR A 244 -6.29 10.65 -8.97
C TYR A 244 -6.28 9.54 -7.92
N LYS A 245 -5.48 9.73 -6.88
CA LYS A 245 -5.52 8.90 -5.67
C LYS A 245 -5.57 9.76 -4.43
N MET A 246 -6.22 9.27 -3.38
CA MET A 246 -6.26 9.88 -2.07
C MET A 246 -6.41 8.81 -1.00
N ILE A 247 -5.61 8.93 0.05
CA ILE A 247 -5.72 8.13 1.28
C ILE A 247 -5.89 9.11 2.42
N ILE A 248 -6.92 8.92 3.24
CA ILE A 248 -7.15 9.70 4.45
C ILE A 248 -7.12 8.72 5.62
N GLY A 249 -6.16 8.87 6.51
CA GLY A 249 -5.97 8.03 7.69
C GLY A 249 -6.21 8.78 9.00
N THR A 250 -6.59 8.04 10.04
CA THR A 250 -6.72 8.56 11.39
C THR A 250 -6.62 7.45 12.43
N ASP A 251 -6.09 7.80 13.59
CA ASP A 251 -6.14 6.94 14.77
C ASP A 251 -7.56 6.94 15.35
N LEU A 252 -8.09 5.75 15.64
CA LEU A 252 -9.40 5.57 16.27
C LEU A 252 -9.28 5.44 17.80
N THR A 253 -8.17 4.87 18.28
CA THR A 253 -7.90 4.65 19.69
C THR A 253 -6.47 5.04 20.05
N GLU A 254 -6.20 5.27 21.31
CA GLU A 254 -4.85 5.48 21.81
C GLU A 254 -4.08 4.16 21.91
N GLY A 255 -2.78 4.18 21.56
CA GLY A 255 -1.91 3.03 21.76
C GLY A 255 -1.49 2.82 23.23
N ALA A 256 -1.02 1.63 23.56
CA ALA A 256 -0.60 1.27 24.91
C ALA A 256 0.50 2.17 25.49
N SER A 257 1.41 2.68 24.65
CA SER A 257 2.49 3.59 25.06
C SER A 257 2.00 4.96 25.54
N ASP A 258 0.87 5.43 25.01
CA ASP A 258 0.32 6.74 25.38
C ASP A 258 -0.38 6.69 26.75
N LYS A 259 -1.00 5.55 27.09
CA LYS A 259 -1.62 5.33 28.43
C LYS A 259 -0.62 5.30 29.58
N SER A 260 0.61 4.85 29.34
CA SER A 260 1.66 4.84 30.37
C SER A 260 2.19 6.26 30.71
N SER A 261 2.16 7.17 29.75
CA SER A 261 2.59 8.57 29.95
C SER A 261 1.55 9.42 30.69
N GLU A 262 0.26 9.14 30.54
CA GLU A 262 -0.81 9.81 31.27
C GLU A 262 -0.93 9.34 32.73
N GLY A 263 -0.78 8.04 32.98
CA GLY A 263 -0.78 7.49 34.34
C GLY A 263 0.37 8.04 35.20
N SER A 264 1.49 8.43 34.61
CA SER A 264 2.64 9.02 35.33
C SER A 264 2.41 10.52 35.68
N LYS A 265 1.53 11.23 34.96
CA LYS A 265 1.24 12.65 35.24
C LYS A 265 0.27 12.86 36.41
N THR A 266 -0.54 11.84 36.75
CA THR A 266 -1.57 11.94 37.80
C THR A 266 -1.05 11.59 39.21
N LEU A 267 0.20 11.13 39.36
CA LEU A 267 0.83 10.77 40.66
C LEU A 267 1.81 11.82 41.19
N ARG A 268 1.79 13.08 40.75
CA ARG A 268 2.47 14.15 41.46
C ARG A 268 1.64 14.52 42.70
N ARG A 269 2.01 14.00 43.85
CA ARG A 269 1.57 14.45 45.18
C ARG A 269 1.88 15.94 45.35
N PRO A 270 0.98 16.71 45.98
CA PRO A 270 1.29 18.10 46.35
C PRO A 270 2.35 18.15 47.42
N ASP A 271 3.23 19.16 47.30
CA ASP A 271 4.31 19.53 48.19
C ASP A 271 3.95 19.48 49.68
N SER A 272 4.79 18.82 50.43
CA SER A 272 5.01 19.21 51.83
C SER A 272 6.32 20.00 51.91
N ARG A 273 6.20 21.31 52.16
CA ARG A 273 7.28 22.20 52.57
C ARG A 273 7.89 21.66 53.85
N LEU A 274 9.23 21.75 54.00
CA LEU A 274 9.91 22.42 55.09
C LEU A 274 11.45 22.26 54.97
N SER A 275 12.07 23.40 54.87
CA SER A 275 13.29 23.92 55.50
C SER A 275 14.61 23.12 55.46
N GLY A 276 15.65 23.83 55.05
CA GLY A 276 16.91 23.76 55.79
C GLY A 276 18.16 23.52 54.98
N SER A 277 18.85 24.63 54.63
CA SER A 277 20.29 24.82 54.91
C SER A 277 21.37 24.08 54.09
N SER A 278 22.20 24.96 53.53
CA SER A 278 23.66 24.88 53.32
C SER A 278 24.22 24.15 52.08
N ARG A 279 24.86 25.02 51.29
CA ARG A 279 25.96 24.75 50.34
C ARG A 279 27.22 24.13 51.07
N PRO A 280 28.18 23.56 50.36
CA PRO A 280 29.04 24.30 49.47
C PRO A 280 29.49 23.61 48.17
N LEU A 281 30.00 24.46 47.28
CA LEU A 281 30.89 24.29 46.15
C LEU A 281 31.99 23.21 46.31
N VAL A 282 32.39 22.59 45.16
CA VAL A 282 33.77 22.45 44.66
C VAL A 282 33.78 21.58 43.41
N ALA A 283 34.02 22.19 42.25
CA ALA A 283 35.19 22.14 41.40
C ALA A 283 35.37 20.88 40.51
N TYR A 284 35.45 21.20 39.18
CA TYR A 284 36.05 20.40 38.11
C TYR A 284 37.50 19.98 38.39
N PRO A 285 37.99 18.96 37.73
CA PRO A 285 38.85 19.28 36.60
C PRO A 285 38.65 18.48 35.31
N SER A 286 38.99 19.18 34.25
CA SER A 286 39.39 18.77 32.93
C SER A 286 40.41 17.65 32.84
N GLU A 287 40.40 16.95 31.74
CA GLU A 287 41.51 16.66 30.79
C GLU A 287 41.65 15.22 30.27
N PHE A 288 41.83 15.19 28.95
CA PHE A 288 42.64 14.30 28.09
C PHE A 288 42.20 12.84 27.92
N ARG A 289 41.96 12.35 26.73
CA ARG A 289 42.56 12.42 25.36
C ARG A 289 41.60 11.85 24.35
#